data_1160009c745c72dc2b26f7b0eadbb6d3
#
_entry.id   1160009c745c72dc2b26f7b0eadbb6d3
#
_cell.length_a   1.000
_cell.length_b   1.000
_cell.length_c   1.000
_cell.angle_alpha   90.00
_cell.angle_beta   90.00
_cell.angle_gamma   90.00
#
_symmetry.space_group_name_H-M   'P 1'
#
loop_
_entity.id
_entity.type
_entity.pdbx_description
1 polymer ?
#
loop_
_entity_poly.entity_id
_entity_poly.type
_entity_poly.pdbx_seq_one_letter_code
_entity_poly.pdbx_strand_id
1 'polypeptide(L)'
;LNSAALDELGLTRDSVPPAGGSYDRDETGELTGIVREAAAMELMPQIMGSFTDEEVADAYRGFFARLAENGVTSVCDMSLMAHPGLDFIRDDVHASLLERGELTARVHLFPTLLDDMSRFEDMRARYTGPCLQAPGFKQFFDGVSSQHTAWVTEPYANAHVEGDCGRPTVDPEIMRRYVLAAAEQGFPVRIHAIGDAAIHAALDIFEEARAKFGPLPEGRRNCLEHLENFLPGDMKRLADLQVVAAVQPPHMTLDPGGPERDLGPE
;
A
#
# COMPACT_ATOMS: atom_id res chain seq x y z
N LEU A 1 5.68 -17.37 -10.76
CA LEU A 1 5.00 -18.66 -10.58
C LEU A 1 5.89 -19.79 -11.08
N ASN A 2 5.88 -20.96 -10.42
CA ASN A 2 6.47 -22.18 -10.93
C ASN A 2 5.42 -23.02 -11.68
N SER A 3 5.81 -24.13 -12.31
CA SER A 3 4.90 -24.95 -13.10
C SER A 3 3.70 -25.48 -12.31
N ALA A 4 3.91 -25.91 -11.05
CA ALA A 4 2.84 -26.38 -10.20
C ALA A 4 1.81 -25.27 -9.88
N ALA A 5 2.27 -24.03 -9.67
CA ALA A 5 1.38 -22.89 -9.46
C ALA A 5 0.63 -22.51 -10.75
N LEU A 6 1.25 -22.61 -11.92
CA LEU A 6 0.56 -22.40 -13.18
C LEU A 6 -0.56 -23.43 -13.38
N ASP A 7 -0.28 -24.71 -13.09
CA ASP A 7 -1.25 -25.80 -13.18
C ASP A 7 -2.41 -25.59 -12.21
N GLU A 8 -2.12 -25.24 -10.94
CA GLU A 8 -3.13 -24.99 -9.90
C GLU A 8 -4.05 -23.80 -10.25
N LEU A 9 -3.47 -22.75 -10.83
CA LEU A 9 -4.20 -21.56 -11.28
C LEU A 9 -4.88 -21.76 -12.64
N GLY A 10 -4.73 -22.92 -13.28
CA GLY A 10 -5.29 -23.22 -14.60
C GLY A 10 -4.70 -22.38 -15.73
N LEU A 11 -3.48 -21.85 -15.55
CA LEU A 11 -2.81 -21.04 -16.55
C LEU A 11 -2.08 -21.92 -17.56
N THR A 12 -2.38 -21.70 -18.84
CA THR A 12 -1.81 -22.44 -19.96
C THR A 12 -1.22 -21.49 -21.00
N ARG A 13 -0.52 -22.05 -21.99
CA ARG A 13 -0.05 -21.25 -23.12
C ARG A 13 -1.14 -20.47 -23.87
N ASP A 14 -2.40 -20.88 -23.73
CA ASP A 14 -3.53 -20.24 -24.43
C ASP A 14 -4.25 -19.21 -23.51
N SER A 15 -3.81 -19.07 -22.26
CA SER A 15 -4.39 -18.10 -21.33
C SER A 15 -4.19 -16.68 -21.80
N VAL A 16 -5.27 -15.88 -21.73
CA VAL A 16 -5.28 -14.46 -22.10
C VAL A 16 -5.21 -13.62 -20.84
N PRO A 17 -4.21 -12.72 -20.70
CA PRO A 17 -4.13 -11.85 -19.54
C PRO A 17 -5.24 -10.79 -19.56
N PRO A 18 -5.64 -10.25 -18.39
CA PRO A 18 -6.55 -9.12 -18.31
C PRO A 18 -5.94 -7.85 -18.94
N ALA A 19 -6.80 -6.88 -19.24
CA ALA A 19 -6.35 -5.58 -19.72
C ALA A 19 -5.40 -4.91 -18.70
N GLY A 20 -4.24 -4.45 -19.17
CA GLY A 20 -3.21 -3.87 -18.31
C GLY A 20 -2.30 -4.89 -17.60
N GLY A 21 -2.45 -6.19 -17.88
CA GLY A 21 -1.56 -7.24 -17.39
C GLY A 21 -0.91 -8.03 -18.52
N SER A 22 0.12 -8.84 -18.20
CA SER A 22 0.72 -9.76 -19.14
C SER A 22 1.21 -11.05 -18.49
N TYR A 23 1.26 -12.11 -19.28
CA TYR A 23 1.96 -13.35 -19.01
C TYR A 23 3.18 -13.44 -19.94
N ASP A 24 4.38 -13.46 -19.38
CA ASP A 24 5.59 -13.57 -20.16
C ASP A 24 5.68 -14.99 -20.77
N ARG A 25 6.15 -15.04 -22.04
CA ARG A 25 6.28 -16.28 -22.79
C ARG A 25 7.71 -16.42 -23.30
N ASP A 26 8.16 -17.67 -23.43
CA ASP A 26 9.41 -17.99 -24.06
C ASP A 26 9.31 -17.99 -25.61
N GLU A 27 10.41 -18.30 -26.29
CA GLU A 27 10.49 -18.35 -27.75
C GLU A 27 9.56 -19.41 -28.38
N THR A 28 9.13 -20.40 -27.60
CA THR A 28 8.19 -21.45 -28.04
C THR A 28 6.74 -21.10 -27.77
N GLY A 29 6.48 -19.98 -27.08
CA GLY A 29 5.16 -19.50 -26.68
C GLY A 29 4.65 -20.10 -25.36
N GLU A 30 5.48 -20.88 -24.65
CA GLU A 30 5.12 -21.39 -23.32
C GLU A 30 5.26 -20.31 -22.24
N LEU A 31 4.46 -20.43 -21.18
CA LEU A 31 4.52 -19.48 -20.06
C LEU A 31 5.83 -19.63 -19.27
N THR A 32 6.55 -18.53 -19.07
CA THR A 32 7.77 -18.52 -18.24
C THR A 32 7.46 -18.52 -16.73
N GLY A 33 6.20 -18.30 -16.34
CA GLY A 33 5.78 -18.11 -14.97
C GLY A 33 5.92 -16.67 -14.47
N ILE A 34 6.42 -15.74 -15.27
CA ILE A 34 6.41 -14.31 -14.96
C ILE A 34 5.03 -13.75 -15.31
N VAL A 35 4.40 -13.15 -14.31
CA VAL A 35 3.08 -12.54 -14.40
C VAL A 35 3.21 -11.07 -13.99
N ARG A 36 2.65 -10.16 -14.79
CA ARG A 36 2.86 -8.73 -14.59
C ARG A 36 1.57 -7.98 -14.37
N GLU A 37 1.65 -6.94 -13.53
CA GLU A 37 0.64 -5.91 -13.30
C GLU A 37 -0.76 -6.48 -13.03
N ALA A 38 -1.78 -6.06 -13.76
CA ALA A 38 -3.16 -6.48 -13.54
C ALA A 38 -3.34 -8.00 -13.55
N ALA A 39 -2.53 -8.74 -14.32
CA ALA A 39 -2.59 -10.19 -14.33
C ALA A 39 -2.11 -10.80 -12.99
N ALA A 40 -1.08 -10.23 -12.37
CA ALA A 40 -0.65 -10.66 -11.04
C ALA A 40 -1.71 -10.33 -9.98
N MET A 41 -2.31 -9.15 -10.07
CA MET A 41 -3.34 -8.71 -9.12
C MET A 41 -4.61 -9.56 -9.20
N GLU A 42 -5.02 -9.98 -10.41
CA GLU A 42 -6.20 -10.84 -10.59
C GLU A 42 -6.02 -12.24 -9.99
N LEU A 43 -4.79 -12.75 -9.98
CA LEU A 43 -4.48 -14.07 -9.41
C LEU A 43 -4.32 -14.05 -7.88
N MET A 44 -3.99 -12.90 -7.28
CA MET A 44 -3.70 -12.81 -5.85
C MET A 44 -4.83 -13.29 -4.95
N PRO A 45 -6.12 -12.98 -5.19
CA PRO A 45 -7.20 -13.50 -4.35
C PRO A 45 -7.26 -15.03 -4.31
N GLN A 46 -7.02 -15.68 -5.45
CA GLN A 46 -6.99 -17.14 -5.54
C GLN A 46 -5.77 -17.72 -4.81
N ILE A 47 -4.59 -17.11 -4.98
CA ILE A 47 -3.37 -17.52 -4.29
C ILE A 47 -3.53 -17.34 -2.79
N MET A 48 -4.00 -16.17 -2.34
CA MET A 48 -4.20 -15.90 -0.91
C MET A 48 -5.27 -16.80 -0.30
N GLY A 49 -6.33 -17.11 -1.05
CA GLY A 49 -7.41 -18.00 -0.63
C GLY A 49 -7.01 -19.49 -0.58
N SER A 50 -5.86 -19.89 -1.13
CA SER A 50 -5.39 -21.28 -1.07
C SER A 50 -4.74 -21.66 0.28
N PHE A 51 -4.33 -20.68 1.09
CA PHE A 51 -3.74 -20.92 2.39
C PHE A 51 -4.82 -21.16 3.46
N THR A 52 -4.63 -22.16 4.29
CA THR A 52 -5.46 -22.39 5.46
C THR A 52 -5.17 -21.35 6.55
N ASP A 53 -6.12 -21.14 7.46
CA ASP A 53 -5.95 -20.22 8.58
C ASP A 53 -4.73 -20.57 9.46
N GLU A 54 -4.44 -21.86 9.63
CA GLU A 54 -3.28 -22.28 10.42
C GLU A 54 -1.95 -22.06 9.71
N GLU A 55 -1.89 -22.21 8.38
CA GLU A 55 -0.69 -21.86 7.60
C GLU A 55 -0.42 -20.34 7.67
N VAL A 56 -1.46 -19.52 7.59
CA VAL A 56 -1.34 -18.06 7.77
C VAL A 56 -0.92 -17.74 9.22
N ALA A 57 -1.49 -18.42 10.22
CA ALA A 57 -1.11 -18.25 11.62
C ALA A 57 0.36 -18.64 11.87
N ASP A 58 0.83 -19.73 11.25
CA ASP A 58 2.24 -20.16 11.33
C ASP A 58 3.17 -19.12 10.70
N ALA A 59 2.78 -18.54 9.57
CA ALA A 59 3.55 -17.48 8.93
C ALA A 59 3.63 -16.23 9.84
N TYR A 60 2.52 -15.81 10.45
CA TYR A 60 2.53 -14.70 11.41
C TYR A 60 3.37 -15.00 12.65
N ARG A 61 3.29 -16.22 13.23
CA ARG A 61 4.14 -16.61 14.36
C ARG A 61 5.64 -16.48 14.02
N GLY A 62 6.02 -17.01 12.85
CA GLY A 62 7.39 -16.90 12.35
C GLY A 62 7.82 -15.44 12.14
N PHE A 63 6.96 -14.64 11.55
CA PHE A 63 7.21 -13.21 11.33
C PHE A 63 7.35 -12.44 12.66
N PHE A 64 6.44 -12.61 13.60
CA PHE A 64 6.50 -11.96 14.91
C PHE A 64 7.72 -12.41 15.73
N ALA A 65 8.11 -13.69 15.67
CA ALA A 65 9.35 -14.15 16.29
C ALA A 65 10.57 -13.40 15.71
N ARG A 66 10.61 -13.23 14.38
CA ARG A 66 11.68 -12.48 13.72
C ARG A 66 11.68 -11.00 14.09
N LEU A 67 10.53 -10.39 14.24
CA LEU A 67 10.39 -9.01 14.73
C LEU A 67 10.92 -8.88 16.15
N ALA A 68 10.55 -9.81 17.04
CA ALA A 68 10.99 -9.81 18.44
C ALA A 68 12.51 -9.95 18.58
N GLU A 69 13.16 -10.79 17.76
CA GLU A 69 14.62 -10.91 17.69
C GLU A 69 15.30 -9.57 17.36
N ASN A 70 14.62 -8.69 16.64
CA ASN A 70 15.10 -7.37 16.26
C ASN A 70 14.55 -6.22 17.14
N GLY A 71 13.89 -6.56 18.25
CA GLY A 71 13.34 -5.58 19.20
C GLY A 71 12.10 -4.82 18.69
N VAL A 72 11.48 -5.29 17.59
CA VAL A 72 10.25 -4.68 17.06
C VAL A 72 9.04 -5.24 17.82
N THR A 73 8.30 -4.36 18.50
CA THR A 73 7.17 -4.73 19.36
C THR A 73 5.82 -4.23 18.86
N SER A 74 5.80 -3.47 17.77
CA SER A 74 4.57 -2.96 17.17
C SER A 74 4.70 -2.88 15.65
N VAL A 75 3.64 -3.21 14.93
CA VAL A 75 3.57 -3.14 13.48
C VAL A 75 2.26 -2.53 13.01
N CYS A 76 2.28 -1.96 11.81
CA CYS A 76 1.08 -1.62 11.07
C CYS A 76 0.87 -2.67 9.98
N ASP A 77 -0.24 -3.39 10.03
CA ASP A 77 -0.65 -4.29 8.96
C ASP A 77 -1.46 -3.48 7.94
N MET A 78 -0.90 -3.36 6.75
CA MET A 78 -1.44 -2.62 5.62
C MET A 78 -1.42 -3.52 4.38
N SER A 79 -1.87 -4.77 4.53
CA SER A 79 -1.82 -5.84 3.52
C SER A 79 -2.68 -5.51 2.31
N LEU A 80 -2.30 -4.46 1.60
CA LEU A 80 -2.97 -4.01 0.39
C LEU A 80 -2.20 -4.43 -0.85
N MET A 81 -2.94 -4.84 -1.85
CA MET A 81 -2.47 -4.82 -3.23
C MET A 81 -2.56 -3.39 -3.78
N ALA A 82 -1.73 -3.08 -4.76
CA ALA A 82 -1.76 -1.77 -5.43
C ALA A 82 -3.09 -1.51 -6.19
N HIS A 83 -3.95 -2.50 -6.30
CA HIS A 83 -5.27 -2.35 -6.91
C HIS A 83 -6.30 -1.87 -5.88
N PRO A 84 -7.04 -0.76 -6.15
CA PRO A 84 -8.06 -0.26 -5.25
C PRO A 84 -9.13 -1.32 -4.94
N GLY A 85 -9.44 -1.45 -3.66
CA GLY A 85 -10.49 -2.37 -3.19
C GLY A 85 -10.03 -3.75 -2.77
N LEU A 86 -8.78 -4.12 -3.02
CA LEU A 86 -8.21 -5.36 -2.51
C LEU A 86 -7.60 -5.14 -1.13
N ASP A 87 -8.05 -5.94 -0.17
CA ASP A 87 -7.60 -5.93 1.21
C ASP A 87 -7.42 -7.39 1.66
N PHE A 88 -6.16 -7.74 1.97
CA PHE A 88 -5.77 -9.08 2.40
C PHE A 88 -5.42 -9.14 3.89
N ILE A 89 -5.82 -8.14 4.67
CA ILE A 89 -5.64 -8.18 6.12
C ILE A 89 -6.43 -9.36 6.70
N ARG A 90 -5.72 -10.27 7.35
CA ARG A 90 -6.29 -11.43 8.04
C ARG A 90 -6.48 -11.09 9.52
N ASP A 91 -7.37 -10.11 9.76
CA ASP A 91 -7.73 -9.68 11.12
C ASP A 91 -8.31 -10.82 11.98
N ASP A 92 -8.98 -11.77 11.36
CA ASP A 92 -9.46 -13.02 11.97
C ASP A 92 -8.33 -13.87 12.53
N VAL A 93 -7.24 -14.02 11.77
CA VAL A 93 -6.06 -14.79 12.20
C VAL A 93 -5.30 -14.04 13.31
N HIS A 94 -5.14 -12.73 13.21
CA HIS A 94 -4.56 -11.91 14.28
C HIS A 94 -5.37 -12.03 15.58
N ALA A 95 -6.70 -11.99 15.50
CA ALA A 95 -7.57 -12.17 16.65
C ALA A 95 -7.42 -13.58 17.27
N SER A 96 -7.38 -14.62 16.44
CA SER A 96 -7.15 -15.99 16.90
C SER A 96 -5.80 -16.15 17.60
N LEU A 97 -4.73 -15.54 17.08
CA LEU A 97 -3.41 -15.54 17.73
C LEU A 97 -3.44 -14.78 19.07
N LEU A 98 -4.18 -13.67 19.14
CA LEU A 98 -4.37 -12.92 20.39
C LEU A 98 -5.09 -13.75 21.43
N GLU A 99 -6.20 -14.41 21.08
CA GLU A 99 -6.97 -15.28 21.97
C GLU A 99 -6.15 -16.46 22.50
N ARG A 100 -5.25 -17.02 21.69
CA ARG A 100 -4.34 -18.10 22.07
C ARG A 100 -3.11 -17.62 22.86
N GLY A 101 -2.93 -16.30 23.03
CA GLY A 101 -1.74 -15.72 23.67
C GLY A 101 -0.47 -15.84 22.84
N GLU A 102 -0.61 -15.99 21.52
CA GLU A 102 0.48 -16.18 20.55
C GLU A 102 0.82 -14.90 19.78
N LEU A 103 0.01 -13.84 19.90
CA LEU A 103 0.28 -12.53 19.31
C LEU A 103 1.32 -11.79 20.16
N THR A 104 2.58 -11.81 19.74
CA THR A 104 3.71 -11.25 20.51
C THR A 104 4.06 -9.81 20.15
N ALA A 105 3.36 -9.20 19.20
CA ALA A 105 3.49 -7.79 18.84
C ALA A 105 2.14 -7.09 18.92
N ARG A 106 2.17 -5.75 19.08
CA ARG A 106 0.98 -4.93 18.87
C ARG A 106 0.76 -4.75 17.38
N VAL A 107 -0.44 -5.03 16.91
CA VAL A 107 -0.82 -4.92 15.49
C VAL A 107 -1.86 -3.83 15.32
N HIS A 108 -1.56 -2.87 14.46
CA HIS A 108 -2.48 -1.84 14.03
C HIS A 108 -2.92 -2.13 12.59
N LEU A 109 -4.20 -2.42 12.41
CA LEU A 109 -4.81 -2.77 11.13
C LEU A 109 -5.23 -1.49 10.39
N PHE A 110 -4.82 -1.37 9.15
CA PHE A 110 -5.20 -0.26 8.28
C PHE A 110 -5.85 -0.81 7.00
N PRO A 111 -7.14 -1.13 7.04
CA PRO A 111 -7.86 -1.60 5.86
C PRO A 111 -7.90 -0.54 4.76
N THR A 112 -8.21 -0.96 3.55
CA THR A 112 -8.33 -0.07 2.39
C THR A 112 -9.39 1.00 2.64
N LEU A 113 -9.06 2.26 2.37
CA LEU A 113 -10.00 3.36 2.38
C LEU A 113 -10.85 3.34 1.09
N LEU A 114 -12.13 3.14 1.25
CA LEU A 114 -13.15 3.10 0.18
C LEU A 114 -14.35 3.96 0.58
N ASP A 115 -15.33 4.10 -0.33
CA ASP A 115 -16.64 4.72 0.00
C ASP A 115 -17.37 3.91 1.08
N ASP A 116 -17.30 2.58 1.01
CA ASP A 116 -17.82 1.70 2.06
C ASP A 116 -16.77 1.48 3.14
N MET A 117 -17.02 2.04 4.30
CA MET A 117 -16.16 1.94 5.49
C MET A 117 -16.58 0.82 6.46
N SER A 118 -17.59 0.01 6.12
CA SER A 118 -18.18 -1.00 7.02
C SER A 118 -17.15 -1.98 7.57
N ARG A 119 -16.19 -2.43 6.73
CA ARG A 119 -15.10 -3.32 7.17
C ARG A 119 -14.25 -2.69 8.28
N PHE A 120 -13.91 -1.42 8.15
CA PHE A 120 -13.16 -0.70 9.17
C PHE A 120 -13.97 -0.52 10.45
N GLU A 121 -15.26 -0.18 10.33
CA GLU A 121 -16.16 -0.02 11.47
C GLU A 121 -16.30 -1.32 12.25
N ASP A 122 -16.42 -2.46 11.55
CA ASP A 122 -16.45 -3.78 12.15
C ASP A 122 -15.15 -4.13 12.88
N MET A 123 -13.98 -3.90 12.25
CA MET A 123 -12.69 -4.12 12.89
C MET A 123 -12.53 -3.24 14.14
N ARG A 124 -12.88 -1.98 14.04
CA ARG A 124 -12.78 -1.02 15.15
C ARG A 124 -13.70 -1.37 16.31
N ALA A 125 -14.90 -1.87 16.04
CA ALA A 125 -15.83 -2.32 17.07
C ALA A 125 -15.34 -3.58 17.78
N ARG A 126 -14.69 -4.49 17.06
CA ARG A 126 -14.18 -5.77 17.59
C ARG A 126 -12.84 -5.64 18.31
N TYR A 127 -11.92 -4.82 17.81
CA TYR A 127 -10.53 -4.75 18.28
C TYR A 127 -10.28 -3.49 19.11
N THR A 128 -10.67 -3.52 20.37
CA THR A 128 -10.55 -2.39 21.31
C THR A 128 -9.38 -2.51 22.29
N GLY A 129 -8.71 -3.66 22.30
CA GLY A 129 -7.59 -3.94 23.20
C GLY A 129 -6.28 -3.30 22.75
N PRO A 130 -5.25 -3.25 23.62
CA PRO A 130 -3.99 -2.58 23.30
C PRO A 130 -3.10 -3.32 22.30
N CYS A 131 -3.37 -4.61 22.06
CA CYS A 131 -2.53 -5.44 21.19
C CYS A 131 -3.05 -5.56 19.76
N LEU A 132 -4.35 -5.32 19.54
CA LEU A 132 -4.95 -5.38 18.22
C LEU A 132 -5.96 -4.24 18.09
N GLN A 133 -5.78 -3.36 17.10
CA GLN A 133 -6.59 -2.16 16.89
C GLN A 133 -6.70 -1.83 15.40
N ALA A 134 -7.78 -1.16 15.00
CA ALA A 134 -7.95 -0.54 13.68
C ALA A 134 -8.03 0.99 13.86
N PRO A 135 -6.89 1.72 13.83
CA PRO A 135 -6.86 3.15 14.14
C PRO A 135 -7.21 4.05 12.96
N GLY A 136 -7.16 3.58 11.73
CA GLY A 136 -7.37 4.36 10.52
C GLY A 136 -7.32 3.52 9.25
N PHE A 137 -7.05 4.17 8.13
CA PHE A 137 -7.12 3.58 6.80
C PHE A 137 -5.78 3.65 6.07
N LYS A 138 -5.62 2.80 5.05
CA LYS A 138 -4.56 2.88 4.05
C LYS A 138 -5.14 3.06 2.65
N GLN A 139 -4.44 3.84 1.80
CA GLN A 139 -4.70 3.88 0.36
C GLN A 139 -3.40 4.14 -0.40
N PHE A 140 -3.40 3.77 -1.70
CA PHE A 140 -2.33 4.07 -2.64
C PHE A 140 -2.73 5.25 -3.51
N PHE A 141 -1.85 6.25 -3.65
CA PHE A 141 -2.11 7.34 -4.58
C PHE A 141 -1.35 7.17 -5.89
N ASP A 142 -0.18 6.54 -5.84
CA ASP A 142 0.62 6.21 -7.02
C ASP A 142 1.34 4.86 -6.86
N GLY A 143 2.31 4.58 -7.72
CA GLY A 143 3.15 3.41 -7.70
C GLY A 143 4.59 3.72 -7.30
N VAL A 144 5.58 3.19 -8.05
CA VAL A 144 7.02 3.30 -7.76
C VAL A 144 7.79 3.87 -8.94
N SER A 145 8.87 4.64 -8.67
CA SER A 145 9.67 5.32 -9.70
C SER A 145 10.33 4.35 -10.66
N SER A 146 10.89 3.24 -10.15
CA SER A 146 11.60 2.24 -10.97
C SER A 146 10.72 1.51 -12.01
N GLN A 147 9.40 1.63 -11.91
CA GLN A 147 8.43 1.08 -12.86
C GLN A 147 7.70 2.17 -13.65
N HIS A 148 8.09 3.43 -13.51
CA HIS A 148 7.41 4.60 -14.08
C HIS A 148 5.92 4.67 -13.70
N THR A 149 5.58 4.22 -12.50
CA THR A 149 4.22 4.23 -11.97
C THR A 149 4.02 5.21 -10.82
N ALA A 150 5.10 5.78 -10.26
CA ALA A 150 5.00 6.96 -9.40
C ALA A 150 4.54 8.16 -10.22
N TRP A 151 3.62 8.96 -9.66
CA TRP A 151 3.07 10.13 -10.34
C TRP A 151 3.94 11.34 -10.05
N VAL A 152 4.66 11.79 -11.10
CA VAL A 152 5.64 12.89 -11.02
C VAL A 152 5.20 14.08 -11.87
N THR A 153 5.71 15.28 -11.51
CA THR A 153 5.39 16.53 -12.22
C THR A 153 6.13 16.67 -13.54
N GLU A 154 7.37 16.21 -13.59
CA GLU A 154 8.19 16.23 -14.79
C GLU A 154 8.31 14.80 -15.37
N PRO A 155 8.40 14.64 -16.71
CA PRO A 155 8.54 13.33 -17.31
C PRO A 155 9.78 12.56 -16.84
N TYR A 156 9.67 11.26 -16.72
CA TYR A 156 10.80 10.38 -16.43
C TYR A 156 11.94 10.58 -17.42
N ALA A 157 13.18 10.68 -16.92
CA ALA A 157 14.37 10.93 -17.73
C ALA A 157 14.68 9.76 -18.69
N ASN A 158 14.33 8.55 -18.31
CA ASN A 158 14.50 7.32 -19.09
C ASN A 158 13.15 6.80 -19.64
N ALA A 159 12.17 7.68 -19.82
CA ALA A 159 10.85 7.33 -20.33
C ALA A 159 10.92 6.64 -21.70
N HIS A 160 10.16 5.55 -21.85
CA HIS A 160 9.99 4.87 -23.14
C HIS A 160 8.94 5.56 -24.04
N VAL A 161 8.06 6.36 -23.43
CA VAL A 161 7.02 7.14 -24.08
C VAL A 161 7.24 8.60 -23.72
N GLU A 162 7.28 9.49 -24.73
CA GLU A 162 7.47 10.92 -24.51
C GLU A 162 6.38 11.49 -23.60
N GLY A 163 6.78 12.21 -22.56
CA GLY A 163 5.86 12.83 -21.61
C GLY A 163 5.30 11.87 -20.55
N ASP A 164 5.89 10.70 -20.37
CA ASP A 164 5.50 9.77 -19.30
C ASP A 164 5.84 10.35 -17.92
N CYS A 165 4.82 10.72 -17.17
CA CYS A 165 4.89 11.22 -15.80
C CYS A 165 4.32 10.20 -14.78
N GLY A 166 4.14 8.95 -15.16
CA GLY A 166 3.36 8.02 -14.35
C GLY A 166 1.90 8.45 -14.23
N ARG A 167 1.22 7.98 -13.20
CA ARG A 167 -0.20 8.34 -12.98
C ARG A 167 -0.67 7.98 -11.57
N PRO A 168 -1.73 8.62 -11.08
CA PRO A 168 -2.38 8.18 -9.85
C PRO A 168 -3.03 6.79 -10.03
N THR A 169 -2.99 5.95 -8.99
CA THR A 169 -3.68 4.65 -8.93
C THR A 169 -5.16 4.79 -8.62
N VAL A 170 -5.50 5.85 -7.90
CA VAL A 170 -6.88 6.26 -7.61
C VAL A 170 -7.05 7.68 -8.16
N ASP A 171 -8.14 7.91 -8.89
CA ASP A 171 -8.48 9.25 -9.38
C ASP A 171 -8.41 10.29 -8.26
N PRO A 172 -7.77 11.45 -8.45
CA PRO A 172 -7.57 12.44 -7.39
C PRO A 172 -8.87 12.93 -6.73
N GLU A 173 -9.97 13.06 -7.48
CA GLU A 173 -11.25 13.45 -6.92
C GLU A 173 -11.88 12.33 -6.10
N ILE A 174 -11.65 11.07 -6.47
CA ILE A 174 -12.06 9.91 -5.67
C ILE A 174 -11.23 9.87 -4.38
N MET A 175 -9.92 10.01 -4.46
CA MET A 175 -9.02 10.07 -3.29
C MET A 175 -9.44 11.20 -2.34
N ARG A 176 -9.69 12.38 -2.89
CA ARG A 176 -10.17 13.53 -2.15
C ARG A 176 -11.47 13.20 -1.40
N ARG A 177 -12.45 12.63 -2.07
CA ARG A 177 -13.73 12.22 -1.46
C ARG A 177 -13.51 11.24 -0.31
N TYR A 178 -12.68 10.23 -0.50
CA TYR A 178 -12.36 9.23 0.52
C TYR A 178 -11.72 9.86 1.76
N VAL A 179 -10.68 10.66 1.57
CA VAL A 179 -9.97 11.31 2.67
C VAL A 179 -10.86 12.29 3.44
N LEU A 180 -11.70 13.06 2.72
CA LEU A 180 -12.64 13.98 3.38
C LEU A 180 -13.67 13.21 4.21
N ALA A 181 -14.19 12.08 3.72
CA ALA A 181 -15.13 11.25 4.48
C ALA A 181 -14.49 10.64 5.75
N ALA A 182 -13.23 10.19 5.66
CA ALA A 182 -12.49 9.71 6.83
C ALA A 182 -12.22 10.84 7.84
N ALA A 183 -11.83 12.02 7.35
CA ALA A 183 -11.55 13.20 8.19
C ALA A 183 -12.80 13.72 8.91
N GLU A 184 -13.97 13.72 8.28
CA GLU A 184 -15.25 14.08 8.88
C GLU A 184 -15.58 13.22 10.11
N GLN A 185 -15.19 11.95 10.06
CA GLN A 185 -15.34 11.02 11.18
C GLN A 185 -14.14 11.03 12.15
N GLY A 186 -13.13 11.86 11.90
CA GLY A 186 -11.94 12.00 12.73
C GLY A 186 -10.96 10.83 12.63
N PHE A 187 -10.92 10.11 11.49
CA PHE A 187 -10.01 9.01 11.27
C PHE A 187 -8.81 9.39 10.38
N PRO A 188 -7.59 8.99 10.78
CA PRO A 188 -6.41 9.23 9.99
C PRO A 188 -6.32 8.29 8.80
N VAL A 189 -5.68 8.79 7.76
CA VAL A 189 -5.37 8.03 6.54
C VAL A 189 -3.85 7.96 6.35
N ARG A 190 -3.36 6.78 5.99
CA ARG A 190 -2.00 6.53 5.54
C ARG A 190 -2.02 6.39 4.03
N ILE A 191 -1.32 7.26 3.32
CA ILE A 191 -1.30 7.26 1.85
C ILE A 191 0.09 6.90 1.36
N HIS A 192 0.19 5.87 0.50
CA HIS A 192 1.38 5.62 -0.29
C HIS A 192 1.50 6.75 -1.34
N ALA A 193 2.61 7.48 -1.31
CA ALA A 193 2.91 8.53 -2.25
C ALA A 193 4.43 8.63 -2.44
N ILE A 194 4.91 8.30 -3.63
CA ILE A 194 6.33 8.28 -4.01
C ILE A 194 6.66 9.46 -4.91
N GLY A 195 5.86 9.72 -5.94
CA GLY A 195 6.06 10.83 -6.85
C GLY A 195 5.69 12.18 -6.22
N ASP A 196 6.38 13.22 -6.64
CA ASP A 196 6.18 14.58 -6.13
C ASP A 196 4.77 15.12 -6.41
N ALA A 197 4.18 14.78 -7.56
CA ALA A 197 2.79 15.14 -7.86
C ALA A 197 1.80 14.45 -6.93
N ALA A 198 2.01 13.16 -6.61
CA ALA A 198 1.17 12.42 -5.67
C ALA A 198 1.28 12.97 -4.25
N ILE A 199 2.50 13.28 -3.79
CA ILE A 199 2.75 13.87 -2.47
C ILE A 199 2.08 15.23 -2.37
N HIS A 200 2.27 16.10 -3.37
CA HIS A 200 1.67 17.43 -3.41
C HIS A 200 0.14 17.37 -3.35
N ALA A 201 -0.46 16.55 -4.21
CA ALA A 201 -1.91 16.36 -4.24
C ALA A 201 -2.47 15.78 -2.92
N ALA A 202 -1.76 14.84 -2.28
CA ALA A 202 -2.16 14.32 -0.99
C ALA A 202 -2.13 15.39 0.12
N LEU A 203 -1.12 16.27 0.09
CA LEU A 203 -1.04 17.41 1.03
C LEU A 203 -2.15 18.42 0.78
N ASP A 204 -2.52 18.70 -0.48
CA ASP A 204 -3.67 19.56 -0.80
C ASP A 204 -4.96 19.00 -0.20
N ILE A 205 -5.18 17.70 -0.33
CA ILE A 205 -6.36 17.04 0.24
C ILE A 205 -6.34 17.10 1.79
N PHE A 206 -5.20 16.87 2.43
CA PHE A 206 -5.10 16.98 3.90
C PHE A 206 -5.30 18.42 4.40
N GLU A 207 -4.83 19.41 3.65
CA GLU A 207 -5.05 20.83 3.96
C GLU A 207 -6.54 21.18 3.86
N GLU A 208 -7.22 20.76 2.79
CA GLU A 208 -8.67 20.92 2.63
C GLU A 208 -9.43 20.24 3.77
N ALA A 209 -9.10 18.98 4.07
CA ALA A 209 -9.72 18.22 5.15
C ALA A 209 -9.60 18.96 6.50
N ARG A 210 -8.41 19.47 6.81
CA ARG A 210 -8.16 20.26 8.03
C ARG A 210 -8.91 21.60 8.04
N ALA A 211 -8.98 22.26 6.89
CA ALA A 211 -9.75 23.53 6.78
C ALA A 211 -11.24 23.30 6.98
N LYS A 212 -11.78 22.19 6.51
CA LYS A 212 -13.20 21.88 6.54
C LYS A 212 -13.66 21.28 7.87
N PHE A 213 -12.89 20.39 8.47
CA PHE A 213 -13.29 19.62 9.65
C PHE A 213 -12.43 19.91 10.89
N GLY A 214 -11.40 20.75 10.78
CA GLY A 214 -10.44 20.99 11.84
C GLY A 214 -9.32 19.90 11.90
N PRO A 215 -8.44 19.98 12.92
CA PRO A 215 -7.42 18.98 13.14
C PRO A 215 -8.03 17.64 13.55
N LEU A 216 -7.36 16.55 13.22
CA LEU A 216 -7.73 15.23 13.73
C LEU A 216 -7.70 15.20 15.28
N PRO A 217 -8.47 14.32 15.92
CA PRO A 217 -8.44 14.14 17.36
C PRO A 217 -7.02 13.91 17.89
N GLU A 218 -6.78 14.29 19.15
CA GLU A 218 -5.48 14.14 19.80
C GLU A 218 -4.92 12.72 19.65
N GLY A 219 -3.63 12.62 19.34
CA GLY A 219 -2.94 11.35 19.10
C GLY A 219 -3.13 10.75 17.70
N ARG A 220 -4.01 11.32 16.86
CA ARG A 220 -4.23 10.88 15.49
C ARG A 220 -3.57 11.81 14.49
N ARG A 221 -2.92 11.23 13.50
CA ARG A 221 -2.24 11.98 12.42
C ARG A 221 -2.36 11.23 11.10
N ASN A 222 -2.59 11.97 10.04
CA ASN A 222 -2.39 11.45 8.70
C ASN A 222 -0.92 11.11 8.48
N CYS A 223 -0.66 10.19 7.55
CA CYS A 223 0.68 9.73 7.24
C CYS A 223 0.87 9.67 5.72
N LEU A 224 2.02 10.10 5.25
CA LEU A 224 2.50 9.76 3.91
C LEU A 224 3.61 8.72 4.03
N GLU A 225 3.46 7.65 3.27
CA GLU A 225 4.42 6.56 3.19
C GLU A 225 5.40 6.81 2.04
N HIS A 226 6.66 6.48 2.26
CA HIS A 226 7.77 6.55 1.34
C HIS A 226 8.34 7.96 1.16
N LEU A 227 7.62 8.91 0.55
CA LEU A 227 8.08 10.30 0.37
C LEU A 227 9.44 10.38 -0.33
N GLU A 228 9.62 9.61 -1.42
CA GLU A 228 10.92 9.52 -2.08
C GLU A 228 11.27 10.78 -2.87
N ASN A 229 10.27 11.40 -3.52
CA ASN A 229 10.44 12.58 -4.36
C ASN A 229 9.42 13.64 -3.95
N PHE A 230 9.83 14.80 -3.51
CA PHE A 230 8.92 15.84 -3.05
C PHE A 230 9.36 17.23 -3.51
N LEU A 231 8.39 18.10 -3.74
CA LEU A 231 8.66 19.49 -4.07
C LEU A 231 9.22 20.24 -2.85
N PRO A 232 10.17 21.18 -3.04
CA PRO A 232 10.82 21.88 -1.92
C PRO A 232 9.86 22.51 -0.91
N GLY A 233 8.68 22.99 -1.37
CA GLY A 233 7.66 23.59 -0.50
C GLY A 233 6.91 22.60 0.39
N ASP A 234 6.86 21.32 0.03
CA ASP A 234 6.01 20.31 0.68
C ASP A 234 6.56 19.86 2.03
N MET A 235 7.87 19.94 2.24
CA MET A 235 8.50 19.66 3.54
C MET A 235 7.91 20.53 4.66
N LYS A 236 7.68 21.81 4.37
CA LYS A 236 7.07 22.72 5.35
C LYS A 236 5.60 22.36 5.60
N ARG A 237 4.88 21.98 4.57
CA ARG A 237 3.46 21.58 4.66
C ARG A 237 3.27 20.33 5.52
N LEU A 238 4.16 19.33 5.41
CA LEU A 238 4.15 18.16 6.31
C LEU A 238 4.15 18.58 7.79
N ALA A 239 5.04 19.51 8.15
CA ALA A 239 5.13 20.02 9.53
C ALA A 239 3.87 20.82 9.92
N ASP A 240 3.44 21.76 9.09
CA ASP A 240 2.31 22.64 9.36
C ASP A 240 0.99 21.85 9.52
N LEU A 241 0.81 20.79 8.71
CA LEU A 241 -0.35 19.90 8.76
C LEU A 241 -0.20 18.78 9.81
N GLN A 242 0.97 18.63 10.42
CA GLN A 242 1.30 17.56 11.37
C GLN A 242 1.17 16.15 10.75
N VAL A 243 1.49 16.01 9.46
CA VAL A 243 1.50 14.74 8.75
C VAL A 243 2.76 13.96 9.14
N VAL A 244 2.61 12.68 9.41
CA VAL A 244 3.72 11.77 9.68
C VAL A 244 4.41 11.42 8.38
N ALA A 245 5.73 11.58 8.32
CA ALA A 245 6.58 11.10 7.23
C ALA A 245 7.09 9.69 7.58
N ALA A 246 6.58 8.65 6.93
CA ALA A 246 7.01 7.28 7.14
C ALA A 246 8.01 6.88 6.03
N VAL A 247 9.26 7.23 6.22
CA VAL A 247 10.34 7.02 5.26
C VAL A 247 11.05 5.69 5.48
N GLN A 248 11.54 5.09 4.39
CA GLN A 248 12.34 3.86 4.41
C GLN A 248 13.77 4.17 3.92
N PRO A 249 14.70 4.51 4.79
CA PRO A 249 16.09 4.83 4.40
C PRO A 249 16.78 3.76 3.55
N PRO A 250 16.49 2.43 3.70
CA PRO A 250 17.05 1.42 2.82
C PRO A 250 16.73 1.60 1.33
N HIS A 251 15.62 2.26 0.95
CA HIS A 251 15.29 2.53 -0.46
C HIS A 251 16.40 3.34 -1.16
N MET A 252 17.04 4.25 -0.45
CA MET A 252 18.18 5.02 -0.98
C MET A 252 19.43 4.17 -1.25
N THR A 253 19.55 3.01 -0.63
CA THR A 253 20.73 2.15 -0.71
C THR A 253 20.54 0.90 -1.55
N LEU A 254 19.30 0.52 -1.83
CA LEU A 254 18.97 -0.64 -2.66
C LEU A 254 19.29 -0.39 -4.14
N ASP A 255 19.04 0.81 -4.63
CA ASP A 255 19.41 1.27 -5.98
C ASP A 255 19.90 2.72 -5.94
N PRO A 256 21.16 2.96 -5.53
CA PRO A 256 21.67 4.32 -5.35
C PRO A 256 21.68 5.20 -6.61
N GLY A 257 21.69 4.57 -7.81
CA GLY A 257 21.61 5.27 -9.09
C GLY A 257 20.18 5.39 -9.65
N GLY A 258 19.20 4.82 -8.95
CA GLY A 258 17.80 4.79 -9.40
C GLY A 258 17.21 6.18 -9.61
N PRO A 259 17.23 7.05 -8.61
CA PRO A 259 16.64 8.40 -8.75
C PRO A 259 17.24 9.20 -9.91
N GLU A 260 18.55 9.23 -10.04
CA GLU A 260 19.22 9.95 -11.15
C GLU A 260 18.90 9.34 -12.52
N ARG A 261 18.83 8.01 -12.62
CA ARG A 261 18.48 7.29 -13.85
C ARG A 261 17.04 7.56 -14.26
N ASP A 262 16.10 7.50 -13.32
CA ASP A 262 14.67 7.52 -13.59
C ASP A 262 14.11 8.95 -13.65
N LEU A 263 14.62 9.85 -12.81
CA LEU A 263 14.11 11.23 -12.68
C LEU A 263 15.09 12.28 -13.23
N GLY A 264 16.33 11.89 -13.51
CA GLY A 264 17.37 12.79 -14.00
C GLY A 264 18.18 13.43 -12.88
N PRO A 265 19.30 14.09 -13.23
CA PRO A 265 20.08 14.84 -12.27
C PRO A 265 19.27 16.07 -11.79
N GLU A 266 19.29 16.33 -10.47
CA GLU A 266 18.76 17.57 -9.90
C GLU A 266 19.55 18.82 -10.36
#